data_9aabce2b9e84675c2246b90ca61ca5de
#
_entry.id   9aabce2b9e84675c2246b90ca61ca5de
#
_cell.length_a   1.000
_cell.length_b   1.000
_cell.length_c   1.000
_cell.angle_alpha   90.00
_cell.angle_beta   90.00
_cell.angle_gamma   90.00
#
_symmetry.space_group_name_H-M   'P 1'
#
loop_
_entity.id
_entity.type
_entity.pdbx_description
1 polymer ?
#
loop_
_entity_poly.entity_id
_entity_poly.type
_entity_poly.pdbx_seq_one_letter_code
_entity_poly.pdbx_strand_id
1 'polypeptide(L)'
;EPNGTPIASVMSFCFNDTVCAYYSGSLHTKNSTGVNNFIYCKIMEWAVEKDFRVFDFGRSRRDTGPAAFKKNMGFEAEPLHYQYCLLTENAHLPVFNPSNPKLDLPRRIWSRLPPIVTRSLSGPLSRYLP
;
A
#
# COMPACT_ATOMS: atom_id res chain seq x y z
N GLU A 1 11.61 -16.57 -7.12
CA GLU A 1 12.89 -16.77 -7.84
C GLU A 1 13.28 -18.25 -7.90
N PRO A 2 14.10 -18.69 -8.87
CA PRO A 2 14.55 -20.08 -8.99
C PRO A 2 15.23 -20.61 -7.71
N ASN A 3 15.80 -19.73 -6.91
CA ASN A 3 16.52 -20.06 -5.67
C ASN A 3 15.64 -20.00 -4.42
N GLY A 4 14.32 -19.89 -4.54
CA GLY A 4 13.42 -19.81 -3.41
C GLY A 4 13.45 -18.49 -2.61
N THR A 5 14.22 -17.49 -3.05
CA THR A 5 14.29 -16.19 -2.36
C THR A 5 13.02 -15.39 -2.64
N PRO A 6 12.27 -14.96 -1.61
CA PRO A 6 11.10 -14.14 -1.82
C PRO A 6 11.49 -12.74 -2.32
N ILE A 7 10.88 -12.30 -3.42
CA ILE A 7 11.15 -11.01 -4.06
C ILE A 7 9.98 -10.03 -3.97
N ALA A 8 8.79 -10.53 -3.65
CA ALA A 8 7.61 -9.72 -3.38
C ALA A 8 6.67 -10.45 -2.43
N SER A 9 5.88 -9.70 -1.70
CA SER A 9 4.83 -10.22 -0.83
C SER A 9 3.64 -9.27 -0.80
N VAL A 10 2.45 -9.84 -0.57
CA VAL A 10 1.23 -9.09 -0.32
C VAL A 10 0.56 -9.65 0.92
N MET A 11 0.14 -8.75 1.79
CA MET A 11 -0.71 -9.08 2.93
C MET A 11 -2.15 -8.69 2.58
N SER A 12 -3.03 -9.66 2.62
CA SER A 12 -4.44 -9.45 2.31
C SER A 12 -5.30 -9.73 3.54
N PHE A 13 -6.39 -8.98 3.67
CA PHE A 13 -7.46 -9.26 4.63
C PHE A 13 -8.64 -9.86 3.89
N CYS A 14 -9.24 -10.88 4.49
CA CYS A 14 -10.43 -11.53 3.97
C CYS A 14 -11.58 -11.29 4.95
N PHE A 15 -12.70 -10.83 4.43
CA PHE A 15 -13.91 -10.62 5.20
C PHE A 15 -15.15 -10.89 4.33
N ASN A 16 -16.05 -11.73 4.81
CA ASN A 16 -17.19 -12.24 4.04
C ASN A 16 -16.73 -12.81 2.68
N ASP A 17 -17.21 -12.24 1.59
CA ASP A 17 -16.90 -12.61 0.21
C ASP A 17 -15.83 -11.72 -0.44
N THR A 18 -15.14 -10.90 0.34
CA THR A 18 -14.19 -9.88 -0.12
C THR A 18 -12.76 -10.21 0.30
N VAL A 19 -11.82 -10.07 -0.64
CA VAL A 19 -10.37 -10.05 -0.39
C VAL A 19 -9.85 -8.64 -0.63
N CYS A 20 -9.26 -8.03 0.40
CA CYS A 20 -8.61 -6.73 0.32
C CYS A 20 -7.09 -6.89 0.34
N ALA A 21 -6.42 -6.56 -0.76
CA ALA A 21 -4.95 -6.51 -0.84
C ALA A 21 -4.44 -5.24 -0.18
N TYR A 22 -4.08 -5.32 1.10
CA TYR A 22 -3.86 -4.16 1.95
C TYR A 22 -2.43 -3.61 1.91
N TYR A 23 -1.43 -4.48 2.13
CA TYR A 23 -0.02 -4.11 2.03
C TYR A 23 0.67 -4.95 0.97
N SER A 24 1.48 -4.30 0.15
CA SER A 24 2.35 -4.98 -0.82
C SER A 24 3.75 -4.41 -0.76
N GLY A 25 4.73 -5.26 -1.00
CA GLY A 25 6.12 -4.88 -1.11
C GLY A 25 6.86 -5.76 -2.10
N SER A 26 7.79 -5.17 -2.83
CA SER A 26 8.67 -5.87 -3.76
C SER A 26 10.08 -5.29 -3.72
N LEU A 27 11.08 -6.09 -4.07
CA LEU A 27 12.45 -5.62 -4.21
C LEU A 27 12.57 -4.72 -5.43
N HIS A 28 13.03 -3.48 -5.25
CA HIS A 28 13.17 -2.50 -6.33
C HIS A 28 14.00 -3.01 -7.52
N THR A 29 15.02 -3.80 -7.27
CA THR A 29 15.88 -4.41 -8.30
C THR A 29 15.14 -5.39 -9.21
N LYS A 30 13.93 -5.81 -8.83
CA LYS A 30 13.11 -6.80 -9.54
C LYS A 30 11.80 -6.23 -10.09
N ASN A 31 11.53 -4.94 -9.91
CA ASN A 31 10.27 -4.32 -10.36
C ASN A 31 10.07 -4.38 -11.88
N SER A 32 11.15 -4.41 -12.66
CA SER A 32 11.10 -4.53 -14.13
C SER A 32 10.64 -5.90 -14.63
N THR A 33 10.57 -6.91 -13.78
CA THR A 33 10.21 -8.28 -14.17
C THR A 33 8.72 -8.57 -14.16
N GLY A 34 7.86 -7.55 -13.97
CA GLY A 34 6.41 -7.73 -13.89
C GLY A 34 5.94 -8.43 -12.61
N VAL A 35 6.81 -8.50 -11.58
CA VAL A 35 6.52 -9.23 -10.33
C VAL A 35 5.25 -8.75 -9.63
N ASN A 36 4.97 -7.45 -9.70
CA ASN A 36 3.75 -6.91 -9.09
C ASN A 36 2.49 -7.41 -9.81
N ASN A 37 2.48 -7.40 -11.14
CA ASN A 37 1.37 -7.96 -11.92
C ASN A 37 1.17 -9.43 -11.60
N PHE A 38 2.25 -10.20 -11.59
CA PHE A 38 2.22 -11.62 -11.30
C PHE A 38 1.62 -11.92 -9.92
N ILE A 39 2.07 -11.22 -8.86
CA ILE A 39 1.59 -11.52 -7.50
C ILE A 39 0.11 -11.15 -7.33
N TYR A 40 -0.35 -10.05 -7.93
CA TYR A 40 -1.76 -9.68 -7.89
C TYR A 40 -2.63 -10.66 -8.68
N CYS A 41 -2.20 -11.10 -9.87
CA CYS A 41 -2.89 -12.15 -10.62
C CYS A 41 -3.03 -13.43 -9.78
N LYS A 42 -1.94 -13.86 -9.12
CA LYS A 42 -1.97 -15.07 -8.29
C LYS A 42 -2.90 -14.95 -7.07
N ILE A 43 -2.99 -13.78 -6.46
CA ILE A 43 -3.93 -13.56 -5.35
C ILE A 43 -5.37 -13.57 -5.86
N MET A 44 -5.64 -12.99 -7.03
CA MET A 44 -6.97 -13.02 -7.64
C MET A 44 -7.37 -14.45 -8.04
N GLU A 45 -6.48 -15.24 -8.64
CA GLU A 45 -6.71 -16.66 -8.92
C GLU A 45 -7.05 -17.41 -7.63
N TRP A 46 -6.26 -17.24 -6.59
CA TRP A 46 -6.51 -17.82 -5.28
C TRP A 46 -7.84 -17.38 -4.67
N ALA A 47 -8.21 -16.11 -4.82
CA ALA A 47 -9.49 -15.60 -4.33
C ALA A 47 -10.68 -16.27 -5.04
N VAL A 48 -10.59 -16.47 -6.34
CA VAL A 48 -11.59 -17.21 -7.12
C VAL A 48 -11.68 -18.67 -6.66
N GLU A 49 -10.54 -19.35 -6.48
CA GLU A 49 -10.49 -20.74 -5.97
C GLU A 49 -11.10 -20.89 -4.58
N LYS A 50 -11.16 -19.81 -3.80
CA LYS A 50 -11.75 -19.77 -2.45
C LYS A 50 -13.16 -19.19 -2.42
N ASP A 51 -13.80 -19.05 -3.57
CA ASP A 51 -15.17 -18.55 -3.73
C ASP A 51 -15.39 -17.10 -3.25
N PHE A 52 -14.31 -16.30 -3.16
CA PHE A 52 -14.45 -14.86 -2.96
C PHE A 52 -15.00 -14.19 -4.20
N ARG A 53 -15.95 -13.27 -4.03
CA ARG A 53 -16.65 -12.58 -5.12
C ARG A 53 -16.10 -11.20 -5.43
N VAL A 54 -15.48 -10.57 -4.44
CA VAL A 54 -14.99 -9.20 -4.53
C VAL A 54 -13.49 -9.16 -4.24
N PHE A 55 -12.76 -8.52 -5.13
CA PHE A 55 -11.35 -8.21 -4.93
C PHE A 55 -11.17 -6.70 -4.78
N ASP A 56 -10.88 -6.25 -3.56
CA ASP A 56 -10.67 -4.84 -3.25
C ASP A 56 -9.17 -4.50 -3.28
N PHE A 57 -8.79 -3.66 -4.23
CA PHE A 57 -7.42 -3.13 -4.33
C PHE A 57 -7.10 -2.03 -3.31
N GLY A 58 -8.06 -1.66 -2.48
CA GLY A 58 -7.94 -0.56 -1.55
C GLY A 58 -7.81 0.79 -2.25
N ARG A 59 -7.70 1.83 -1.45
CA ARG A 59 -7.67 3.21 -1.92
C ARG A 59 -6.36 3.57 -2.62
N SER A 60 -6.45 4.50 -3.55
CA SER A 60 -5.31 5.17 -4.19
C SER A 60 -5.60 6.65 -4.35
N ARG A 61 -4.59 7.48 -4.29
CA ARG A 61 -4.75 8.88 -4.68
C ARG A 61 -4.79 8.99 -6.20
N ARG A 62 -5.60 9.93 -6.70
CA ARG A 62 -5.62 10.26 -8.13
C ARG A 62 -4.22 10.68 -8.57
N ASP A 63 -3.93 10.43 -9.83
CA ASP A 63 -2.67 10.83 -10.50
C ASP A 63 -1.39 10.29 -9.82
N THR A 64 -1.48 9.11 -9.24
CA THR A 64 -0.33 8.41 -8.62
C THR A 64 -0.02 7.11 -9.35
N GLY A 65 1.24 6.64 -9.20
CA GLY A 65 1.67 5.36 -9.75
C GLY A 65 0.76 4.18 -9.35
N PRO A 66 0.39 4.04 -8.07
CA PRO A 66 -0.57 3.01 -7.65
C PRO A 66 -1.94 3.09 -8.33
N ALA A 67 -2.46 4.29 -8.58
CA ALA A 67 -3.73 4.45 -9.30
C ALA A 67 -3.59 4.04 -10.77
N ALA A 68 -2.52 4.47 -11.43
CA ALA A 68 -2.22 4.08 -12.81
C ALA A 68 -2.02 2.56 -12.94
N PHE A 69 -1.31 1.95 -12.01
CA PHE A 69 -1.13 0.49 -11.97
C PHE A 69 -2.46 -0.26 -11.94
N LYS A 70 -3.37 0.12 -11.03
CA LYS A 70 -4.69 -0.52 -10.91
C LYS A 70 -5.52 -0.34 -12.17
N LYS A 71 -5.52 0.86 -12.75
CA LYS A 71 -6.18 1.15 -14.02
C LYS A 71 -5.64 0.27 -15.17
N ASN A 72 -4.31 0.12 -15.25
CA ASN A 72 -3.67 -0.71 -16.26
C ASN A 72 -3.99 -2.22 -16.11
N MET A 73 -4.36 -2.65 -14.91
CA MET A 73 -4.88 -3.99 -14.66
C MET A 73 -6.36 -4.15 -15.02
N GLY A 74 -7.02 -3.13 -15.54
CA GLY A 74 -8.41 -3.17 -15.97
C GLY A 74 -9.45 -2.84 -14.90
N PHE A 75 -9.01 -2.29 -13.76
CA PHE A 75 -9.93 -1.92 -12.67
C PHE A 75 -10.39 -0.47 -12.79
N GLU A 76 -11.68 -0.28 -12.54
CA GLU A 76 -12.27 1.04 -12.45
C GLU A 76 -12.15 1.62 -11.04
N ALA A 77 -11.94 2.94 -10.97
CA ALA A 77 -11.82 3.63 -9.71
C ALA A 77 -13.15 4.24 -9.29
N GLU A 78 -13.59 3.91 -8.09
CA GLU A 78 -14.72 4.58 -7.46
C GLU A 78 -14.25 5.73 -6.57
N PRO A 79 -14.87 6.93 -6.66
CA PRO A 79 -14.48 8.04 -5.81
C PRO A 79 -14.88 7.78 -4.35
N LEU A 80 -13.90 7.91 -3.45
CA LEU A 80 -14.15 7.86 -2.01
C LEU A 80 -14.38 9.27 -1.48
N HIS A 81 -15.53 9.48 -0.88
CA HIS A 81 -15.91 10.76 -0.29
C HIS A 81 -15.51 10.79 1.19
N TYR A 82 -14.68 11.76 1.57
CA TYR A 82 -14.26 11.98 2.95
C TYR A 82 -14.96 13.21 3.52
N GLN A 83 -15.42 13.08 4.74
CA GLN A 83 -15.93 14.20 5.51
C GLN A 83 -15.07 14.38 6.76
N TYR A 84 -14.82 15.62 7.13
CA TYR A 84 -14.07 15.98 8.31
C TYR A 84 -14.98 16.76 9.27
N CYS A 85 -15.06 16.34 10.50
CA CYS A 85 -15.71 17.09 11.57
C CYS A 85 -14.61 17.70 12.43
N LEU A 86 -14.50 19.02 12.43
CA LEU A 86 -13.57 19.73 13.30
C LEU A 86 -14.24 19.94 14.66
N LEU A 87 -13.65 19.36 15.71
CA LEU A 87 -14.22 19.37 17.07
C LEU A 87 -13.87 20.67 17.84
N THR A 88 -12.97 21.47 17.33
CA THR A 88 -12.57 22.74 17.93
C THR A 88 -12.49 23.84 16.88
N GLU A 89 -12.81 25.09 17.26
CA GLU A 89 -12.80 26.25 16.34
C GLU A 89 -11.42 26.53 15.73
N ASN A 90 -10.35 26.18 16.44
CA ASN A 90 -8.96 26.36 15.97
C ASN A 90 -8.37 25.12 15.28
N ALA A 91 -9.18 24.08 15.06
CA ALA A 91 -8.70 22.90 14.37
C ALA A 91 -8.54 23.16 12.87
N HIS A 92 -7.40 22.73 12.33
CA HIS A 92 -7.13 22.80 10.89
C HIS A 92 -7.25 21.39 10.29
N LEU A 93 -7.72 21.32 9.05
CA LEU A 93 -7.76 20.08 8.31
C LEU A 93 -6.34 19.48 8.24
N PRO A 94 -6.16 18.20 8.57
CA PRO A 94 -4.84 17.57 8.49
C PRO A 94 -4.40 17.49 7.02
N VAL A 95 -3.44 18.32 6.63
CA VAL A 95 -2.83 18.31 5.30
C VAL A 95 -1.70 17.29 5.28
N PHE A 96 -2.04 16.02 5.52
CA PHE A 96 -1.04 14.96 5.37
C PHE A 96 -0.88 14.61 3.89
N ASN A 97 0.21 15.04 3.30
CA ASN A 97 0.59 14.66 1.95
C ASN A 97 1.80 13.70 2.00
N PRO A 98 1.60 12.38 1.80
CA PRO A 98 2.70 11.44 1.74
C PRO A 98 3.71 11.74 0.63
N SER A 99 3.31 12.45 -0.41
CA SER A 99 4.19 12.88 -1.51
C SER A 99 4.87 14.23 -1.24
N ASN A 100 4.86 14.71 0.00
CA ASN A 100 5.53 15.96 0.36
C ASN A 100 7.05 15.81 0.17
N PRO A 101 7.68 16.65 -0.67
CA PRO A 101 9.13 16.59 -0.90
C PRO A 101 9.97 16.74 0.36
N LYS A 102 9.44 17.42 1.40
CA LYS A 102 10.11 17.55 2.70
C LYS A 102 10.30 16.21 3.42
N LEU A 103 9.53 15.19 3.06
CA LEU A 103 9.64 13.85 3.61
C LEU A 103 10.63 12.94 2.84
N ASP A 104 11.17 13.39 1.72
CA ASP A 104 12.05 12.56 0.89
C ASP A 104 13.38 12.26 1.57
N LEU A 105 13.97 13.26 2.23
CA LEU A 105 15.20 13.05 2.99
C LEU A 105 15.02 12.10 4.18
N PRO A 106 14.01 12.29 5.06
CA PRO A 106 13.70 11.32 6.10
C PRO A 106 13.46 9.91 5.57
N ARG A 107 12.74 9.75 4.45
CA ARG A 107 12.49 8.43 3.84
C ARG A 107 13.78 7.77 3.35
N ARG A 108 14.67 8.53 2.69
CA ARG A 108 15.97 8.01 2.23
C ARG A 108 16.84 7.55 3.39
N ILE A 109 16.86 8.32 4.49
CA ILE A 109 17.59 7.93 5.70
C ILE A 109 16.96 6.65 6.28
N TRP A 110 15.65 6.65 6.46
CA TRP A 110 14.92 5.50 7.01
C TRP A 110 15.14 4.21 6.22
N SER A 111 15.11 4.29 4.89
CA SER A 111 15.30 3.12 4.01
C SER A 111 16.72 2.53 4.05
N ARG A 112 17.70 3.26 4.60
CA ARG A 112 19.09 2.80 4.73
C ARG A 112 19.43 2.33 6.13
N LEU A 113 18.54 2.52 7.10
CA LEU A 113 18.77 2.06 8.46
C LEU A 113 18.67 0.53 8.56
N PRO A 114 19.52 -0.09 9.38
CA PRO A 114 19.39 -1.53 9.67
C PRO A 114 18.02 -1.86 10.27
N PRO A 115 17.46 -3.06 9.99
CA PRO A 115 16.14 -3.47 10.50
C PRO A 115 16.00 -3.41 12.03
N ILE A 116 17.08 -3.63 12.77
CA ILE A 116 17.11 -3.54 14.24
C ILE A 116 16.79 -2.12 14.70
N VAL A 117 17.39 -1.12 14.04
CA VAL A 117 17.19 0.31 14.37
C VAL A 117 15.77 0.75 13.99
N THR A 118 15.31 0.40 12.80
CA THR A 118 13.95 0.75 12.35
C THR A 118 12.89 0.11 13.24
N ARG A 119 13.10 -1.14 13.67
CA ARG A 119 12.19 -1.84 14.58
C ARG A 119 12.10 -1.16 15.95
N SER A 120 13.22 -0.71 16.50
CA SER A 120 13.27 -0.04 17.80
C SER A 120 12.64 1.36 17.75
N LEU A 121 12.81 2.08 16.63
CA LEU A 121 12.31 3.44 16.46
C LEU A 121 10.85 3.49 15.96
N SER A 122 10.36 2.45 15.32
CA SER A 122 9.00 2.44 14.74
C SER A 122 7.91 2.64 15.78
N GLY A 123 8.03 2.02 16.97
CA GLY A 123 7.05 2.15 18.06
C GLY A 123 6.83 3.60 18.52
N PRO A 124 7.88 4.31 18.96
CA PRO A 124 7.76 5.73 19.29
C PRO A 124 7.30 6.61 18.15
N LEU A 125 7.83 6.39 16.92
CA LEU A 125 7.51 7.22 15.75
C LEU A 125 6.08 7.01 15.25
N SER A 126 5.52 5.81 15.35
CA SER A 126 4.14 5.54 14.92
C SER A 126 3.09 6.34 15.69
N ARG A 127 3.42 6.82 16.89
CA ARG A 127 2.54 7.70 17.68
C ARG A 127 2.38 9.11 17.09
N TYR A 128 3.32 9.52 16.24
CA TYR A 128 3.35 10.86 15.63
C TYR A 128 2.98 10.82 14.13
N LEU A 129 2.81 9.62 13.58
CA LEU A 129 2.37 9.43 12.19
C LEU A 129 0.86 9.11 12.21
N PRO A 130 0.04 9.87 11.48
CA PRO A 130 -1.38 9.61 11.36
C PRO A 130 -1.68 8.32 10.61
#